data_6c6427602304fb3f2dd95136b472e0fc
#
_entry.id   6c6427602304fb3f2dd95136b472e0fc
#
_cell.length_a   1.000
_cell.length_b   1.000
_cell.length_c   1.000
_cell.angle_alpha   90.00
_cell.angle_beta   90.00
_cell.angle_gamma   90.00
#
_symmetry.space_group_name_H-M   'P 1'
#
loop_
_entity.id
_entity.type
_entity.pdbx_description
1 polymer ?
#
loop_
_entity_poly.entity_id
_entity_poly.type
_entity_poly.pdbx_seq_one_letter_code
_entity_poly.pdbx_strand_id
1 'polypeptide(L)'
;MGYQSYQHIERFNKINDEYADFNDMPSHSIDIFEKLDGTNSFVSYNPEDDCWVIGSRKRKISVQDDNAGFAAYIEYGDDDNVKNLRQFLKETEGRYGVYGEWLGSTKFVGTIKYYLPSALGLHIFDVYDSVEDRYLSYDEYSDIFNLYNYIRYIPRIDTVSAIDADQLAELAKEATYMLPEGRTGEGVVIKDYDYRYYGCQQFFKLVVNEFFEQKRANRKERPTIEGGIEAVIADKFATVSEIEKSRSKTLLRLGDDAELKRVLPMTMELVFHDIVQENGYELAKIAMKNGMSVDFGRLRKAVQDKVRSQILGR
;
A
#
# COMPACT_ATOMS: atom_id res chain seq x y z
N MET A 1 16.14 -17.29 -0.42
CA MET A 1 15.62 -16.20 -1.30
C MET A 1 16.20 -14.85 -0.90
N GLY A 2 16.60 -14.00 -1.87
CA GLY A 2 17.03 -12.62 -1.59
C GLY A 2 15.86 -11.67 -1.36
N TYR A 3 16.17 -10.40 -0.95
CA TYR A 3 15.13 -9.35 -0.86
C TYR A 3 14.54 -9.06 -2.24
N GLN A 4 13.21 -9.02 -2.28
CA GLN A 4 12.44 -8.62 -3.44
C GLN A 4 11.42 -7.55 -3.03
N SER A 5 11.37 -6.45 -3.78
CA SER A 5 10.34 -5.42 -3.56
C SER A 5 8.98 -5.94 -4.00
N TYR A 6 7.94 -5.60 -3.25
CA TYR A 6 6.57 -5.91 -3.66
C TYR A 6 6.24 -5.23 -4.98
N GLN A 7 5.51 -5.94 -5.84
CA GLN A 7 5.10 -5.39 -7.14
C GLN A 7 4.29 -4.09 -6.99
N HIS A 8 4.30 -3.28 -8.04
CA HIS A 8 3.47 -2.09 -8.07
C HIS A 8 1.99 -2.48 -8.13
N ILE A 9 1.18 -1.89 -7.26
CA ILE A 9 -0.28 -2.03 -7.29
C ILE A 9 -0.86 -0.79 -7.93
N GLU A 10 -1.53 -0.98 -9.07
CA GLU A 10 -2.19 0.11 -9.78
C GLU A 10 -3.42 0.63 -9.02
N ARG A 11 -3.79 1.89 -9.27
CA ARG A 11 -5.02 2.46 -8.71
C ARG A 11 -6.21 2.04 -9.57
N PHE A 12 -7.29 1.60 -8.93
CA PHE A 12 -8.49 1.09 -9.61
C PHE A 12 -9.13 2.08 -10.61
N ASN A 13 -9.07 3.38 -10.32
CA ASN A 13 -9.63 4.41 -11.21
C ASN A 13 -8.92 4.54 -12.58
N LYS A 14 -7.82 3.82 -12.80
CA LYS A 14 -7.14 3.71 -14.08
C LYS A 14 -7.66 2.58 -14.96
N ILE A 15 -8.33 1.59 -14.37
CA ILE A 15 -8.81 0.41 -15.09
C ILE A 15 -9.75 0.80 -16.24
N ASN A 16 -10.60 1.80 -16.04
CA ASN A 16 -11.60 2.22 -17.02
C ASN A 16 -11.05 2.74 -18.36
N ASP A 17 -9.76 3.14 -18.40
CA ASP A 17 -9.17 3.71 -19.62
C ASP A 17 -8.25 2.70 -20.39
N GLU A 18 -7.64 1.75 -19.67
CA GLU A 18 -6.62 0.84 -20.24
C GLU A 18 -6.99 -0.64 -20.15
N TYR A 19 -7.94 -0.98 -19.31
CA TYR A 19 -8.34 -2.36 -19.02
C TYR A 19 -9.85 -2.58 -19.25
N ALA A 20 -10.42 -1.91 -20.27
CA ALA A 20 -11.79 -2.18 -20.71
C ALA A 20 -12.00 -3.68 -20.97
N ASP A 21 -10.94 -4.37 -21.42
CA ASP A 21 -10.94 -5.80 -21.69
C ASP A 21 -10.89 -6.65 -20.41
N PHE A 22 -10.63 -6.09 -19.23
CA PHE A 22 -10.54 -6.86 -17.99
C PHE A 22 -11.87 -7.51 -17.60
N ASN A 23 -12.98 -6.84 -17.85
CA ASN A 23 -14.33 -7.38 -17.65
C ASN A 23 -14.81 -8.27 -18.81
N ASP A 24 -14.13 -8.22 -19.96
CA ASP A 24 -14.48 -9.02 -21.15
C ASP A 24 -13.73 -10.36 -21.19
N MET A 25 -12.81 -10.60 -20.23
CA MET A 25 -12.08 -11.86 -20.17
C MET A 25 -12.93 -12.98 -19.55
N PRO A 26 -12.92 -14.20 -20.11
CA PRO A 26 -13.72 -15.29 -19.59
C PRO A 26 -13.16 -15.79 -18.24
N SER A 27 -14.05 -15.91 -17.27
CA SER A 27 -13.87 -16.61 -15.97
C SER A 27 -12.67 -16.15 -15.11
N HIS A 28 -12.59 -14.88 -14.75
CA HIS A 28 -11.68 -14.43 -13.70
C HIS A 28 -12.28 -14.66 -12.31
N SER A 29 -11.43 -15.13 -11.40
CA SER A 29 -11.71 -15.15 -9.97
C SER A 29 -10.91 -14.02 -9.35
N ILE A 30 -11.58 -12.94 -8.99
CA ILE A 30 -10.98 -11.71 -8.49
C ILE A 30 -11.21 -11.64 -7.00
N ASP A 31 -10.17 -11.75 -6.23
CA ASP A 31 -10.23 -11.70 -4.77
C ASP A 31 -10.14 -10.27 -4.25
N ILE A 32 -10.97 -9.95 -3.25
CA ILE A 32 -11.05 -8.63 -2.63
C ILE A 32 -10.61 -8.73 -1.17
N PHE A 33 -9.70 -7.83 -0.77
CA PHE A 33 -9.14 -7.76 0.56
C PHE A 33 -9.26 -6.37 1.15
N GLU A 34 -9.35 -6.27 2.47
CA GLU A 34 -9.22 -4.98 3.15
C GLU A 34 -7.81 -4.43 2.97
N LYS A 35 -7.70 -3.15 2.65
CA LYS A 35 -6.44 -2.44 2.62
C LYS A 35 -6.11 -1.86 4.00
N LEU A 36 -5.13 -2.46 4.65
CA LEU A 36 -4.64 -1.97 5.94
C LEU A 36 -3.71 -0.76 5.75
N ASP A 37 -3.76 0.18 6.69
CA ASP A 37 -2.92 1.37 6.74
C ASP A 37 -1.75 1.18 7.71
N GLY A 38 -0.67 0.67 7.21
CA GLY A 38 0.56 0.43 7.95
C GLY A 38 1.80 0.72 7.12
N THR A 39 2.75 -0.20 7.16
CA THR A 39 3.92 -0.16 6.27
C THR A 39 4.17 -1.52 5.65
N ASN A 40 4.29 -1.54 4.32
CA ASN A 40 4.60 -2.75 3.58
C ASN A 40 5.92 -3.34 4.04
N SER A 41 5.92 -4.62 4.33
CA SER A 41 7.00 -5.40 4.92
C SER A 41 7.24 -6.67 4.14
N PHE A 42 8.47 -7.11 4.13
CA PHE A 42 8.93 -8.34 3.49
C PHE A 42 9.79 -9.15 4.44
N VAL A 43 9.61 -10.46 4.45
CA VAL A 43 10.51 -11.39 5.12
C VAL A 43 10.66 -12.68 4.33
N SER A 44 11.88 -13.17 4.26
CA SER A 44 12.22 -14.53 3.81
C SER A 44 13.37 -15.08 4.65
N TYR A 45 13.70 -16.34 4.43
CA TYR A 45 14.85 -16.98 5.06
C TYR A 45 15.94 -17.27 4.03
N ASN A 46 17.19 -17.00 4.39
CA ASN A 46 18.35 -17.43 3.61
C ASN A 46 19.02 -18.62 4.30
N PRO A 47 18.86 -19.84 3.76
CA PRO A 47 19.43 -21.04 4.37
C PRO A 47 20.95 -21.11 4.29
N GLU A 48 21.60 -20.44 3.33
CA GLU A 48 23.06 -20.45 3.17
C GLU A 48 23.74 -19.69 4.32
N ASP A 49 23.17 -18.57 4.73
CA ASP A 49 23.72 -17.70 5.78
C ASP A 49 23.02 -17.88 7.13
N ASP A 50 22.03 -18.78 7.22
CA ASP A 50 21.12 -18.97 8.40
C ASP A 50 20.59 -17.63 8.94
N CYS A 51 20.08 -16.77 8.07
CA CYS A 51 19.63 -15.44 8.45
C CYS A 51 18.30 -15.04 7.81
N TRP A 52 17.61 -14.08 8.45
CA TRP A 52 16.42 -13.48 7.90
C TRP A 52 16.78 -12.42 6.85
N VAL A 53 16.09 -12.45 5.73
CA VAL A 53 16.13 -11.38 4.74
C VAL A 53 14.90 -10.51 4.98
N ILE A 54 15.11 -9.32 5.54
CA ILE A 54 14.03 -8.45 5.96
C ILE A 54 14.03 -7.19 5.10
N GLY A 55 12.85 -6.73 4.70
CA GLY A 55 12.70 -5.57 3.84
C GLY A 55 11.48 -4.72 4.16
N SER A 56 11.53 -3.49 3.71
CA SER A 56 10.37 -2.62 3.53
C SER A 56 10.03 -2.56 2.03
N ARG A 57 9.02 -1.81 1.64
CA ARG A 57 8.61 -1.70 0.22
C ARG A 57 9.76 -1.36 -0.74
N LYS A 58 10.74 -0.55 -0.30
CA LYS A 58 11.75 0.04 -1.19
C LYS A 58 13.18 -0.43 -0.92
N ARG A 59 13.45 -1.11 0.19
CA ARG A 59 14.81 -1.48 0.58
C ARG A 59 14.87 -2.64 1.57
N LYS A 60 15.99 -3.33 1.56
CA LYS A 60 16.38 -4.22 2.64
C LYS A 60 16.59 -3.40 3.92
N ILE A 61 16.19 -3.94 5.06
CA ILE A 61 16.34 -3.33 6.38
C ILE A 61 17.00 -4.31 7.35
N SER A 62 17.45 -3.81 8.48
CA SER A 62 18.03 -4.59 9.58
C SER A 62 17.64 -3.97 10.91
N VAL A 63 17.98 -4.61 12.01
CA VAL A 63 17.71 -4.06 13.35
C VAL A 63 18.38 -2.70 13.57
N GLN A 64 19.59 -2.48 12.96
CA GLN A 64 20.33 -1.22 13.06
C GLN A 64 19.75 -0.11 12.17
N ASP A 65 19.07 -0.50 11.09
CA ASP A 65 18.39 0.41 10.14
C ASP A 65 16.95 -0.05 9.96
N ASP A 66 16.19 -0.03 11.05
CA ASP A 66 14.86 -0.60 11.13
C ASP A 66 13.79 0.32 10.52
N ASN A 67 12.65 -0.27 10.17
CA ASN A 67 11.46 0.43 9.72
C ASN A 67 10.33 0.18 10.73
N ALA A 68 10.15 1.12 11.64
CA ALA A 68 9.09 1.10 12.65
C ALA A 68 9.08 -0.17 13.54
N GLY A 69 10.26 -0.75 13.81
CA GLY A 69 10.42 -1.92 14.67
C GLY A 69 10.12 -3.26 14.00
N PHE A 70 9.93 -3.31 12.68
CA PHE A 70 9.64 -4.56 11.97
C PHE A 70 10.82 -5.51 11.95
N ALA A 71 12.03 -5.03 11.71
CA ALA A 71 13.21 -5.89 11.71
C ALA A 71 13.47 -6.47 13.12
N ALA A 72 13.34 -5.66 14.16
CA ALA A 72 13.45 -6.12 15.54
C ALA A 72 12.35 -7.15 15.89
N TYR A 73 11.12 -6.99 15.37
CA TYR A 73 10.04 -7.96 15.55
C TYR A 73 10.36 -9.30 14.88
N ILE A 74 10.88 -9.31 13.66
CA ILE A 74 11.27 -10.54 12.97
C ILE A 74 12.44 -11.23 13.68
N GLU A 75 13.42 -10.49 14.19
CA GLU A 75 14.59 -11.07 14.85
C GLU A 75 14.30 -11.56 16.29
N TYR A 76 13.57 -10.76 17.06
CA TYR A 76 13.47 -10.96 18.52
C TYR A 76 12.03 -11.13 19.04
N GLY A 77 11.03 -10.98 18.19
CA GLY A 77 9.62 -11.18 18.59
C GLY A 77 9.40 -12.58 19.14
N ASP A 78 8.50 -12.71 20.11
CA ASP A 78 8.24 -13.96 20.83
C ASP A 78 6.77 -14.38 20.84
N ASP A 79 5.89 -13.61 20.18
CA ASP A 79 4.50 -14.03 19.98
C ASP A 79 4.38 -15.20 19.00
N ASP A 80 3.25 -15.90 19.06
CA ASP A 80 3.03 -17.12 18.28
C ASP A 80 3.01 -16.85 16.76
N ASN A 81 2.55 -15.66 16.34
CA ASN A 81 2.53 -15.29 14.93
C ASN A 81 3.93 -15.28 14.33
N VAL A 82 4.88 -14.56 14.94
CA VAL A 82 6.25 -14.47 14.42
C VAL A 82 7.02 -15.78 14.60
N LYS A 83 6.77 -16.54 15.68
CA LYS A 83 7.41 -17.86 15.87
C LYS A 83 7.01 -18.83 14.78
N ASN A 84 5.72 -18.94 14.50
CA ASN A 84 5.20 -19.85 13.47
C ASN A 84 5.60 -19.39 12.06
N LEU A 85 5.62 -18.09 11.81
CA LEU A 85 6.13 -17.55 10.55
C LEU A 85 7.62 -17.90 10.33
N ARG A 86 8.45 -17.72 11.35
CA ARG A 86 9.87 -18.14 11.30
C ARG A 86 10.04 -19.63 11.08
N GLN A 87 9.22 -20.45 11.74
CA GLN A 87 9.21 -21.90 11.55
C GLN A 87 8.87 -22.23 10.09
N PHE A 88 7.79 -21.70 9.56
CA PHE A 88 7.38 -21.91 8.16
C PHE A 88 8.50 -21.54 7.17
N LEU A 89 9.10 -20.37 7.31
CA LEU A 89 10.16 -19.91 6.41
C LEU A 89 11.44 -20.74 6.49
N LYS A 90 11.77 -21.28 7.67
CA LYS A 90 12.90 -22.20 7.85
C LYS A 90 12.63 -23.58 7.25
N GLU A 91 11.47 -24.15 7.51
CA GLU A 91 11.08 -25.47 7.02
C GLU A 91 10.94 -25.51 5.49
N THR A 92 10.64 -24.37 4.88
CA THR A 92 10.57 -24.23 3.42
C THR A 92 11.89 -23.78 2.78
N GLU A 93 12.98 -23.78 3.56
CA GLU A 93 14.35 -23.50 3.09
C GLU A 93 14.47 -22.22 2.25
N GLY A 94 13.68 -21.20 2.58
CA GLY A 94 13.71 -19.91 1.88
C GLY A 94 13.10 -19.92 0.48
N ARG A 95 12.28 -20.92 0.13
CA ARG A 95 11.50 -20.93 -1.10
C ARG A 95 10.55 -19.73 -1.17
N TYR A 96 9.94 -19.37 -0.04
CA TYR A 96 8.93 -18.33 0.00
C TYR A 96 9.43 -17.00 0.53
N GLY A 97 8.92 -15.92 -0.10
CA GLY A 97 8.98 -14.56 0.42
C GLY A 97 7.60 -14.12 0.88
N VAL A 98 7.48 -13.63 2.10
CA VAL A 98 6.21 -13.25 2.70
C VAL A 98 6.10 -11.74 2.76
N TYR A 99 5.00 -11.20 2.24
CA TYR A 99 4.66 -9.79 2.29
C TYR A 99 3.50 -9.56 3.25
N GLY A 100 3.59 -8.50 4.02
CA GLY A 100 2.55 -8.14 4.97
C GLY A 100 2.51 -6.66 5.26
N GLU A 101 1.41 -6.23 5.84
CA GLU A 101 1.27 -4.90 6.40
C GLU A 101 1.70 -4.91 7.86
N TRP A 102 2.74 -4.17 8.18
CA TRP A 102 3.22 -3.99 9.54
C TRP A 102 2.49 -2.82 10.18
N LEU A 103 1.70 -3.10 11.20
CA LEU A 103 0.92 -2.10 11.93
C LEU A 103 1.63 -1.54 13.17
N GLY A 104 2.83 -2.03 13.48
CA GLY A 104 3.63 -1.62 14.64
C GLY A 104 3.61 -2.65 15.77
N SER A 105 4.46 -2.47 16.78
CA SER A 105 4.57 -3.35 17.95
C SER A 105 3.90 -2.79 19.20
N THR A 106 4.02 -1.49 19.44
CA THR A 106 3.49 -0.81 20.64
C THR A 106 2.54 0.32 20.30
N LYS A 107 2.65 0.89 19.11
CA LYS A 107 1.76 1.91 18.55
C LYS A 107 1.57 1.69 17.06
N PHE A 108 0.44 2.13 16.52
CA PHE A 108 0.17 2.07 15.09
C PHE A 108 1.10 2.99 14.29
N VAL A 109 1.59 2.50 13.17
CA VAL A 109 2.49 3.23 12.25
C VAL A 109 1.74 3.99 11.16
N GLY A 110 0.48 3.63 10.90
CA GLY A 110 -0.42 4.33 9.95
C GLY A 110 -1.19 5.47 10.59
N THR A 111 -2.07 6.09 9.80
CA THR A 111 -2.99 7.14 10.24
C THR A 111 -4.25 6.59 10.88
N ILE A 112 -4.67 5.40 10.44
CA ILE A 112 -5.83 4.71 10.97
C ILE A 112 -5.49 4.10 12.34
N LYS A 113 -6.32 4.40 13.33
CA LYS A 113 -6.21 3.81 14.66
C LYS A 113 -7.12 2.59 14.72
N TYR A 114 -6.54 1.42 14.50
CA TYR A 114 -7.25 0.16 14.70
C TYR A 114 -7.58 -0.02 16.18
N TYR A 115 -8.81 -0.45 16.46
CA TYR A 115 -9.39 -0.32 17.80
C TYR A 115 -8.81 -1.26 18.84
N LEU A 116 -8.24 -2.38 18.42
CA LEU A 116 -7.76 -3.42 19.33
C LEU A 116 -6.23 -3.43 19.43
N PRO A 117 -5.65 -3.49 20.63
CA PRO A 117 -4.22 -3.77 20.78
C PRO A 117 -3.79 -5.05 20.04
N SER A 118 -4.69 -6.02 19.89
CA SER A 118 -4.50 -7.24 19.09
C SER A 118 -4.34 -7.00 17.60
N ALA A 119 -4.68 -5.80 17.11
CA ALA A 119 -4.44 -5.41 15.73
C ALA A 119 -2.96 -5.10 15.45
N LEU A 120 -2.16 -4.79 16.46
CA LEU A 120 -0.72 -4.59 16.29
C LEU A 120 -0.05 -5.87 15.80
N GLY A 121 1.05 -5.72 15.05
CA GLY A 121 1.82 -6.81 14.51
C GLY A 121 1.82 -6.85 12.98
N LEU A 122 2.27 -7.98 12.45
CA LEU A 122 2.32 -8.26 11.03
C LEU A 122 1.03 -8.95 10.57
N HIS A 123 0.45 -8.45 9.49
CA HIS A 123 -0.70 -9.03 8.79
C HIS A 123 -0.30 -9.39 7.36
N ILE A 124 -0.14 -10.67 7.09
CA ILE A 124 0.31 -11.15 5.79
C ILE A 124 -0.80 -10.94 4.76
N PHE A 125 -0.42 -10.47 3.57
CA PHE A 125 -1.33 -10.26 2.46
C PHE A 125 -0.91 -10.97 1.16
N ASP A 126 0.34 -11.42 1.04
CA ASP A 126 0.81 -12.23 -0.07
C ASP A 126 2.01 -13.11 0.31
N VAL A 127 2.13 -14.22 -0.40
CA VAL A 127 3.29 -15.12 -0.38
C VAL A 127 3.80 -15.30 -1.80
N TYR A 128 5.07 -15.01 -2.00
CA TYR A 128 5.73 -15.19 -3.28
C TYR A 128 6.54 -16.49 -3.29
N ASP A 129 6.30 -17.32 -4.30
CA ASP A 129 7.07 -18.54 -4.55
C ASP A 129 8.20 -18.24 -5.50
N SER A 130 9.45 -18.30 -5.03
CA SER A 130 10.64 -18.00 -5.82
C SER A 130 10.99 -19.09 -6.83
N VAL A 131 10.43 -20.29 -6.69
CA VAL A 131 10.62 -21.41 -7.63
C VAL A 131 9.66 -21.30 -8.81
N GLU A 132 8.41 -20.94 -8.52
CA GLU A 132 7.37 -20.78 -9.54
C GLU A 132 7.30 -19.37 -10.13
N ASP A 133 8.06 -18.42 -9.56
CA ASP A 133 8.12 -17.01 -10.00
C ASP A 133 6.73 -16.35 -10.03
N ARG A 134 5.95 -16.52 -8.94
CA ARG A 134 4.59 -15.97 -8.81
C ARG A 134 4.18 -15.76 -7.37
N TYR A 135 3.18 -14.93 -7.15
CA TYR A 135 2.45 -14.91 -5.90
C TYR A 135 1.50 -16.12 -5.85
N LEU A 136 1.43 -16.77 -4.70
CA LEU A 136 0.43 -17.79 -4.42
C LEU A 136 -0.96 -17.15 -4.36
N SER A 137 -1.99 -17.86 -4.82
CA SER A 137 -3.37 -17.44 -4.60
C SER A 137 -3.72 -17.44 -3.12
N TYR A 138 -4.82 -16.76 -2.75
CA TYR A 138 -5.30 -16.76 -1.37
C TYR A 138 -5.51 -18.17 -0.83
N ASP A 139 -6.15 -19.04 -1.60
CA ASP A 139 -6.44 -20.41 -1.16
C ASP A 139 -5.15 -21.21 -0.96
N GLU A 140 -4.15 -21.07 -1.84
CA GLU A 140 -2.86 -21.75 -1.70
C GLU A 140 -2.14 -21.32 -0.42
N TYR A 141 -1.97 -20.02 -0.16
CA TYR A 141 -1.22 -19.62 1.04
C TYR A 141 -2.01 -19.76 2.33
N SER A 142 -3.34 -19.62 2.29
CA SER A 142 -4.17 -19.84 3.47
C SER A 142 -4.18 -21.31 3.89
N ASP A 143 -4.22 -22.24 2.94
CA ASP A 143 -4.09 -23.67 3.22
C ASP A 143 -2.73 -24.00 3.85
N ILE A 144 -1.65 -23.43 3.31
CA ILE A 144 -0.31 -23.58 3.92
C ILE A 144 -0.31 -23.02 5.35
N PHE A 145 -0.83 -21.84 5.60
CA PHE A 145 -0.82 -21.21 6.92
C PHE A 145 -1.73 -21.90 7.93
N ASN A 146 -2.78 -22.57 7.47
CA ASN A 146 -3.62 -23.40 8.33
C ASN A 146 -2.88 -24.60 8.93
N LEU A 147 -1.75 -25.02 8.34
CA LEU A 147 -0.85 -26.03 8.92
C LEU A 147 0.02 -25.44 10.05
N TYR A 148 0.18 -24.13 10.09
CA TYR A 148 0.94 -23.38 11.08
C TYR A 148 -0.03 -22.53 11.91
N ASN A 149 -0.45 -23.01 13.06
CA ASN A 149 -1.37 -22.27 13.91
C ASN A 149 -0.89 -20.84 14.18
N TYR A 150 -1.79 -19.87 14.11
CA TYR A 150 -1.55 -18.45 14.44
C TYR A 150 -0.67 -17.65 13.48
N ILE A 151 -0.34 -18.12 12.28
CA ILE A 151 0.19 -17.21 11.26
C ILE A 151 -0.98 -16.31 10.80
N ARG A 152 -0.84 -15.01 11.05
CA ARG A 152 -1.89 -14.03 10.82
C ARG A 152 -1.82 -13.50 9.38
N TYR A 153 -2.91 -13.62 8.66
CA TYR A 153 -3.07 -13.06 7.32
C TYR A 153 -4.38 -12.31 7.19
N ILE A 154 -4.45 -11.40 6.19
CA ILE A 154 -5.65 -10.63 5.91
C ILE A 154 -6.67 -11.56 5.25
N PRO A 155 -7.89 -11.72 5.81
CA PRO A 155 -8.90 -12.58 5.22
C PRO A 155 -9.44 -11.98 3.92
N ARG A 156 -9.80 -12.85 2.98
CA ARG A 156 -10.55 -12.47 1.79
C ARG A 156 -11.95 -12.00 2.19
N ILE A 157 -12.36 -10.84 1.69
CA ILE A 157 -13.70 -10.28 1.93
C ILE A 157 -14.70 -10.93 0.99
N ASP A 158 -14.36 -10.99 -0.30
CA ASP A 158 -15.22 -11.51 -1.35
C ASP A 158 -14.42 -11.99 -2.54
N THR A 159 -15.07 -12.76 -3.42
CA THR A 159 -14.55 -13.17 -4.72
C THR A 159 -15.59 -12.86 -5.77
N VAL A 160 -15.22 -12.07 -6.78
CA VAL A 160 -16.12 -11.62 -7.85
C VAL A 160 -15.60 -12.01 -9.21
N SER A 161 -16.48 -12.13 -10.19
CA SER A 161 -16.12 -12.42 -11.60
C SER A 161 -15.99 -11.16 -12.46
N ALA A 162 -16.42 -10.01 -11.95
CA ALA A 162 -16.34 -8.72 -12.61
C ALA A 162 -16.20 -7.62 -11.57
N ILE A 163 -15.62 -6.49 -11.97
CA ILE A 163 -15.34 -5.37 -11.06
C ILE A 163 -16.30 -4.22 -11.37
N ASP A 164 -17.06 -3.81 -10.35
CA ASP A 164 -17.86 -2.60 -10.35
C ASP A 164 -17.31 -1.59 -9.34
N ALA A 165 -17.01 -0.38 -9.80
CA ALA A 165 -16.35 0.65 -8.99
C ALA A 165 -17.20 1.12 -7.81
N ASP A 166 -18.51 1.22 -8.00
CA ASP A 166 -19.42 1.69 -6.95
C ASP A 166 -19.65 0.58 -5.90
N GLN A 167 -19.76 -0.68 -6.33
CA GLN A 167 -19.81 -1.84 -5.42
C GLN A 167 -18.53 -1.97 -4.59
N LEU A 168 -17.36 -1.85 -5.21
CA LEU A 168 -16.09 -1.87 -4.49
C LEU A 168 -15.96 -0.71 -3.50
N ALA A 169 -16.45 0.48 -3.85
CA ALA A 169 -16.42 1.62 -2.93
C ALA A 169 -17.35 1.41 -1.73
N GLU A 170 -18.50 0.78 -1.90
CA GLU A 170 -19.37 0.39 -0.77
C GLU A 170 -18.72 -0.70 0.08
N LEU A 171 -18.18 -1.73 -0.56
CA LEU A 171 -17.45 -2.79 0.14
C LEU A 171 -16.27 -2.24 0.94
N ALA A 172 -15.54 -1.29 0.38
CA ALA A 172 -14.43 -0.63 1.07
C ALA A 172 -14.85 0.18 2.30
N LYS A 173 -16.08 0.71 2.33
CA LYS A 173 -16.63 1.37 3.52
C LYS A 173 -17.03 0.38 4.60
N GLU A 174 -17.46 -0.81 4.19
CA GLU A 174 -17.95 -1.86 5.07
C GLU A 174 -16.84 -2.82 5.51
N ALA A 175 -15.67 -2.78 4.86
CA ALA A 175 -14.53 -3.62 5.20
C ALA A 175 -14.10 -3.38 6.67
N THR A 176 -14.21 -4.41 7.49
CA THR A 176 -14.07 -4.31 8.95
C THR A 176 -13.23 -5.44 9.53
N TYR A 177 -12.14 -5.83 8.87
CA TYR A 177 -11.28 -6.87 9.40
C TYR A 177 -10.79 -6.56 10.82
N MET A 178 -10.49 -5.28 11.10
CA MET A 178 -9.96 -4.85 12.40
C MET A 178 -10.52 -3.54 12.91
N LEU A 179 -11.47 -2.94 12.21
CA LEU A 179 -12.11 -1.69 12.62
C LEU A 179 -13.42 -1.98 13.35
N PRO A 180 -13.79 -1.18 14.35
CA PRO A 180 -15.11 -1.26 14.94
C PRO A 180 -16.19 -0.92 13.93
N GLU A 181 -17.37 -1.45 14.15
CA GLU A 181 -18.58 -1.13 13.37
C GLU A 181 -18.74 0.39 13.19
N GLY A 182 -19.06 0.81 11.97
CA GLY A 182 -19.22 2.22 11.62
C GLY A 182 -17.92 3.01 11.38
N ARG A 183 -16.76 2.37 11.40
CA ARG A 183 -15.49 2.97 10.99
C ARG A 183 -15.13 2.58 9.57
N THR A 184 -14.57 3.52 8.83
CA THR A 184 -14.11 3.30 7.46
C THR A 184 -12.62 3.00 7.46
N GLY A 185 -12.21 1.93 6.78
CA GLY A 185 -10.82 1.59 6.54
C GLY A 185 -10.16 2.45 5.46
N GLU A 186 -8.93 2.12 5.09
CA GLU A 186 -8.22 2.83 4.01
C GLU A 186 -8.85 2.55 2.64
N GLY A 187 -9.35 1.33 2.44
CA GLY A 187 -9.91 0.89 1.19
C GLY A 187 -9.85 -0.62 0.99
N VAL A 188 -9.81 -1.05 -0.26
CA VAL A 188 -9.64 -2.46 -0.63
C VAL A 188 -8.49 -2.65 -1.62
N VAL A 189 -7.93 -3.86 -1.60
CA VAL A 189 -7.03 -4.39 -2.62
C VAL A 189 -7.75 -5.49 -3.38
N ILE A 190 -7.63 -5.44 -4.70
CA ILE A 190 -8.30 -6.32 -5.64
C ILE A 190 -7.19 -7.11 -6.34
N LYS A 191 -7.26 -8.42 -6.34
CA LYS A 191 -6.21 -9.27 -6.87
C LYS A 191 -6.78 -10.32 -7.82
N ASP A 192 -6.22 -10.34 -9.02
CA ASP A 192 -6.36 -11.45 -9.95
C ASP A 192 -5.02 -12.20 -9.98
N TYR A 193 -5.01 -13.38 -9.38
CA TYR A 193 -3.81 -14.21 -9.29
C TYR A 193 -3.56 -15.00 -10.57
N ASP A 194 -4.55 -15.22 -11.40
CA ASP A 194 -4.48 -16.02 -12.61
C ASP A 194 -4.13 -15.18 -13.83
N TYR A 195 -4.55 -13.93 -13.85
CA TYR A 195 -4.29 -13.04 -14.98
C TYR A 195 -2.93 -12.36 -14.87
N ARG A 196 -2.14 -12.48 -15.94
CA ARG A 196 -0.82 -11.83 -16.05
C ARG A 196 -0.80 -10.82 -17.20
N TYR A 197 -0.43 -9.60 -16.88
CA TYR A 197 -0.19 -8.54 -17.85
C TYR A 197 1.31 -8.16 -17.82
N TYR A 198 1.98 -8.29 -18.96
CA TYR A 198 3.44 -8.15 -19.05
C TYR A 198 4.21 -9.03 -18.04
N GLY A 199 3.73 -10.23 -17.79
CA GLY A 199 4.36 -11.19 -16.88
C GLY A 199 4.04 -11.00 -15.39
N CYS A 200 3.39 -9.90 -15.00
CA CYS A 200 3.00 -9.62 -13.62
C CYS A 200 1.55 -9.97 -13.35
N GLN A 201 1.25 -10.61 -12.22
CA GLN A 201 -0.11 -10.80 -11.73
C GLN A 201 -0.76 -9.44 -11.47
N GLN A 202 -2.06 -9.30 -11.75
CA GLN A 202 -2.70 -8.00 -11.74
C GLN A 202 -3.36 -7.71 -10.40
N PHE A 203 -2.81 -6.72 -9.71
CA PHE A 203 -3.31 -6.25 -8.42
C PHE A 203 -3.63 -4.77 -8.50
N PHE A 204 -4.80 -4.41 -7.96
CA PHE A 204 -5.31 -3.04 -7.94
C PHE A 204 -5.66 -2.62 -6.51
N LYS A 205 -5.67 -1.32 -6.26
CA LYS A 205 -6.14 -0.75 -4.99
C LYS A 205 -7.18 0.34 -5.21
N LEU A 206 -8.21 0.31 -4.39
CA LEU A 206 -9.17 1.40 -4.26
C LEU A 206 -9.02 2.01 -2.86
N VAL A 207 -8.63 3.29 -2.80
CA VAL A 207 -8.55 4.05 -1.55
C VAL A 207 -9.78 4.92 -1.43
N VAL A 208 -10.59 4.70 -0.40
CA VAL A 208 -11.92 5.29 -0.25
C VAL A 208 -11.89 6.82 -0.33
N ASN A 209 -11.03 7.46 0.43
CA ASN A 209 -10.94 8.92 0.44
C ASN A 209 -10.53 9.49 -0.92
N GLU A 210 -9.55 8.87 -1.59
CA GLU A 210 -9.11 9.28 -2.93
C GLU A 210 -10.21 9.12 -3.98
N PHE A 211 -10.97 8.02 -3.92
CA PHE A 211 -12.07 7.76 -4.85
C PHE A 211 -13.17 8.82 -4.76
N PHE A 212 -13.60 9.17 -3.54
CA PHE A 212 -14.63 10.19 -3.35
C PHE A 212 -14.13 11.60 -3.63
N GLU A 213 -12.88 11.92 -3.34
CA GLU A 213 -12.28 13.21 -3.73
C GLU A 213 -12.23 13.37 -5.24
N GLN A 214 -11.86 12.34 -5.99
CA GLN A 214 -11.85 12.35 -7.44
C GLN A 214 -13.27 12.42 -8.04
N LYS A 215 -14.23 11.69 -7.48
CA LYS A 215 -15.64 11.76 -7.91
C LYS A 215 -16.21 13.18 -7.68
N ARG A 216 -15.79 13.88 -6.63
CA ARG A 216 -16.15 15.29 -6.38
C ARG A 216 -15.46 16.25 -7.35
N ALA A 217 -14.19 16.03 -7.66
CA ALA A 217 -13.42 16.83 -8.61
C ALA A 217 -13.97 16.71 -10.05
N ASN A 218 -14.37 15.50 -10.47
CA ASN A 218 -14.96 15.26 -11.79
C ASN A 218 -16.38 15.84 -11.96
N ARG A 219 -17.09 16.15 -10.87
CA ARG A 219 -18.39 16.84 -10.89
C ARG A 219 -18.28 18.36 -11.01
N LYS A 220 -17.13 18.93 -10.69
CA LYS A 220 -16.86 20.34 -10.95
C LYS A 220 -16.42 20.47 -12.39
N GLU A 221 -17.10 21.36 -13.15
CA GLU A 221 -16.75 21.71 -14.53
C GLU A 221 -15.23 21.85 -14.70
N ARG A 222 -14.73 21.41 -15.87
CA ARG A 222 -13.27 21.47 -16.19
C ARG A 222 -12.72 22.83 -15.76
N PRO A 223 -11.83 22.90 -14.77
CA PRO A 223 -11.23 24.16 -14.40
C PRO A 223 -10.39 24.66 -15.58
N THR A 224 -10.58 25.90 -15.96
CA THR A 224 -9.57 26.67 -16.71
C THR A 224 -8.26 26.45 -15.98
N ILE A 225 -7.20 26.00 -16.69
CA ILE A 225 -5.92 25.61 -16.09
C ILE A 225 -5.22 26.87 -15.56
N GLU A 226 -5.72 27.46 -14.48
CA GLU A 226 -5.02 28.46 -13.70
C GLU A 226 -3.95 27.72 -12.86
N GLY A 227 -2.67 27.98 -13.17
CA GLY A 227 -1.55 27.38 -12.46
C GLY A 227 -0.75 26.31 -13.21
N GLY A 228 -1.14 25.95 -14.46
CA GLY A 228 -0.40 24.99 -15.28
C GLY A 228 -0.72 23.52 -14.97
N ILE A 229 -0.11 22.62 -15.74
CA ILE A 229 -0.31 21.18 -15.62
C ILE A 229 0.15 20.64 -14.25
N GLU A 230 1.11 21.30 -13.64
CA GLU A 230 1.68 20.94 -12.35
C GLU A 230 0.69 21.13 -11.20
N ALA A 231 -0.16 22.16 -11.27
CA ALA A 231 -1.24 22.37 -10.31
C ALA A 231 -2.29 21.25 -10.41
N VAL A 232 -2.68 20.86 -11.64
CA VAL A 232 -3.61 19.73 -11.88
C VAL A 232 -3.04 18.43 -11.32
N ILE A 233 -1.76 18.19 -11.53
CA ILE A 233 -1.06 17.00 -11.00
C ILE A 233 -1.03 17.04 -9.47
N ALA A 234 -0.66 18.17 -8.87
CA ALA A 234 -0.65 18.32 -7.42
C ALA A 234 -2.05 18.12 -6.82
N ASP A 235 -3.10 18.64 -7.46
CA ASP A 235 -4.48 18.44 -7.01
C ASP A 235 -4.93 16.98 -7.10
N LYS A 236 -4.48 16.28 -8.11
CA LYS A 236 -4.82 14.87 -8.30
C LYS A 236 -4.12 13.94 -7.31
N PHE A 237 -2.86 14.18 -6.99
CA PHE A 237 -2.02 13.21 -6.27
C PHE A 237 -1.64 13.61 -4.85
N ALA A 238 -1.55 14.93 -4.51
CA ALA A 238 -1.35 15.37 -3.14
C ALA A 238 -2.70 15.45 -2.41
N THR A 239 -3.34 14.30 -2.22
CA THR A 239 -4.62 14.18 -1.50
C THR A 239 -4.43 14.39 0.00
N VAL A 240 -5.52 14.70 0.72
CA VAL A 240 -5.49 14.81 2.19
C VAL A 240 -4.93 13.54 2.81
N SER A 241 -5.37 12.38 2.34
CA SER A 241 -4.89 11.07 2.82
C SER A 241 -3.39 10.90 2.64
N GLU A 242 -2.84 11.24 1.45
CA GLU A 242 -1.40 11.11 1.19
C GLU A 242 -0.57 12.08 2.04
N ILE A 243 -1.07 13.29 2.24
CA ILE A 243 -0.43 14.30 3.09
C ILE A 243 -0.38 13.83 4.55
N GLU A 244 -1.50 13.36 5.10
CA GLU A 244 -1.58 12.87 6.50
C GLU A 244 -0.71 11.62 6.70
N LYS A 245 -0.69 10.70 5.75
CA LYS A 245 0.18 9.52 5.76
C LYS A 245 1.67 9.92 5.79
N SER A 246 2.06 10.84 4.94
CA SER A 246 3.44 11.35 4.90
C SER A 246 3.81 12.12 6.16
N ARG A 247 2.85 12.87 6.73
CA ARG A 247 3.02 13.55 8.01
C ARG A 247 3.24 12.57 9.16
N SER A 248 2.44 11.51 9.23
CA SER A 248 2.59 10.45 10.23
C SER A 248 3.95 9.76 10.13
N LYS A 249 4.40 9.42 8.90
CA LYS A 249 5.76 8.89 8.66
C LYS A 249 6.85 9.86 9.14
N THR A 250 6.64 11.16 8.94
CA THR A 250 7.58 12.20 9.38
C THR A 250 7.65 12.29 10.92
N LEU A 251 6.49 12.26 11.59
CA LEU A 251 6.42 12.26 13.05
C LEU A 251 7.05 11.01 13.66
N LEU A 252 6.85 9.84 13.05
CA LEU A 252 7.54 8.61 13.46
C LEU A 252 9.07 8.73 13.45
N ARG A 253 9.62 9.50 12.49
CA ARG A 253 11.08 9.72 12.36
C ARG A 253 11.62 10.80 13.31
N LEU A 254 10.82 11.83 13.56
CA LEU A 254 11.26 13.00 14.33
C LEU A 254 10.84 12.97 15.81
N GLY A 255 9.87 12.13 16.17
CA GLY A 255 9.15 12.13 17.45
C GLY A 255 7.81 12.84 17.35
N ASP A 256 6.83 12.40 18.16
CA ASP A 256 5.45 12.91 18.11
C ASP A 256 5.35 14.39 18.59
N ASP A 257 6.34 14.87 19.34
CA ASP A 257 6.49 16.23 19.87
C ASP A 257 7.35 17.14 18.98
N ALA A 258 7.73 16.68 17.80
CA ALA A 258 8.59 17.44 16.89
C ALA A 258 7.94 18.76 16.46
N GLU A 259 8.74 19.83 16.49
CA GLU A 259 8.28 21.16 16.10
C GLU A 259 7.83 21.23 14.63
N LEU A 260 6.74 21.92 14.35
CA LEU A 260 6.16 22.06 13.02
C LEU A 260 7.17 22.57 11.97
N LYS A 261 8.12 23.41 12.37
CA LYS A 261 9.19 23.91 11.48
C LYS A 261 10.11 22.82 10.94
N ARG A 262 10.17 21.64 11.60
CA ARG A 262 10.92 20.45 11.15
C ARG A 262 10.00 19.47 10.43
N VAL A 263 8.77 19.29 10.92
CA VAL A 263 7.79 18.37 10.36
C VAL A 263 7.34 18.81 8.97
N LEU A 264 7.01 20.08 8.79
CA LEU A 264 6.41 20.58 7.55
C LEU A 264 7.33 20.41 6.32
N PRO A 265 8.60 20.85 6.33
CA PRO A 265 9.48 20.66 5.17
C PRO A 265 9.70 19.18 4.83
N MET A 266 9.86 18.33 5.82
CA MET A 266 10.09 16.91 5.61
C MET A 266 8.85 16.20 5.05
N THR A 267 7.66 16.59 5.50
CA THR A 267 6.40 16.09 4.94
C THR A 267 6.24 16.52 3.49
N MET A 268 6.53 17.79 3.16
CA MET A 268 6.48 18.30 1.79
C MET A 268 7.36 17.50 0.83
N GLU A 269 8.61 17.23 1.23
CA GLU A 269 9.54 16.45 0.41
C GLU A 269 9.08 15.00 0.25
N LEU A 270 8.55 14.41 1.31
CA LEU A 270 8.09 13.03 1.27
C LEU A 270 6.88 12.87 0.34
N VAL A 271 5.90 13.79 0.41
CA VAL A 271 4.74 13.79 -0.50
C VAL A 271 5.18 13.96 -1.95
N PHE A 272 6.04 14.94 -2.24
CA PHE A 272 6.55 15.14 -3.59
C PHE A 272 7.29 13.91 -4.13
N HIS A 273 8.17 13.34 -3.32
CA HIS A 273 8.95 12.16 -3.70
C HIS A 273 8.04 10.95 -3.98
N ASP A 274 7.05 10.71 -3.11
CA ASP A 274 6.12 9.59 -3.27
C ASP A 274 5.24 9.78 -4.53
N ILE A 275 4.80 11.03 -4.83
CA ILE A 275 4.07 11.33 -6.08
C ILE A 275 4.91 11.00 -7.31
N VAL A 276 6.16 11.45 -7.36
CA VAL A 276 7.03 11.23 -8.53
C VAL A 276 7.36 9.75 -8.70
N GLN A 277 7.68 9.05 -7.62
CA GLN A 277 8.03 7.64 -7.68
C GLN A 277 6.86 6.72 -7.99
N GLU A 278 5.70 6.99 -7.41
CA GLU A 278 4.56 6.09 -7.54
C GLU A 278 3.70 6.40 -8.77
N ASN A 279 3.78 7.64 -9.31
CA ASN A 279 2.91 8.07 -10.39
C ASN A 279 3.66 8.60 -11.61
N GLY A 280 4.95 8.32 -11.76
CA GLY A 280 5.78 8.87 -12.85
C GLY A 280 5.19 8.65 -14.24
N TYR A 281 4.66 7.48 -14.52
CA TYR A 281 3.98 7.17 -15.78
C TYR A 281 2.73 8.04 -15.98
N GLU A 282 1.90 8.19 -14.96
CA GLU A 282 0.68 9.01 -15.03
C GLU A 282 0.98 10.50 -15.20
N LEU A 283 2.06 10.99 -14.58
CA LEU A 283 2.51 12.36 -14.78
C LEU A 283 2.82 12.59 -16.26
N ALA A 284 3.55 11.66 -16.88
CA ALA A 284 3.85 11.70 -18.31
C ALA A 284 2.57 11.61 -19.17
N LYS A 285 1.64 10.72 -18.85
CA LYS A 285 0.36 10.56 -19.56
C LYS A 285 -0.50 11.82 -19.49
N ILE A 286 -0.62 12.43 -18.31
CA ILE A 286 -1.35 13.68 -18.12
C ILE A 286 -0.72 14.80 -18.97
N ALA A 287 0.60 14.91 -18.97
CA ALA A 287 1.33 15.87 -19.76
C ALA A 287 1.09 15.69 -21.26
N MET A 288 1.25 14.46 -21.75
CA MET A 288 1.04 14.12 -23.18
C MET A 288 -0.41 14.39 -23.62
N LYS A 289 -1.41 14.01 -22.81
CA LYS A 289 -2.84 14.26 -23.10
C LYS A 289 -3.16 15.76 -23.26
N ASN A 290 -2.39 16.62 -22.58
CA ASN A 290 -2.56 18.08 -22.65
C ASN A 290 -1.56 18.77 -23.59
N GLY A 291 -0.73 18.01 -24.31
CA GLY A 291 0.31 18.57 -25.19
C GLY A 291 1.37 19.38 -24.46
N MET A 292 1.64 19.05 -23.19
CA MET A 292 2.54 19.78 -22.29
C MET A 292 3.65 18.87 -21.78
N SER A 293 4.68 19.45 -21.17
CA SER A 293 5.69 18.74 -20.38
C SER A 293 5.56 19.12 -18.92
N VAL A 294 5.92 18.22 -18.02
CA VAL A 294 5.93 18.48 -16.57
C VAL A 294 7.25 19.14 -16.20
N ASP A 295 7.16 20.35 -15.62
CA ASP A 295 8.28 20.97 -14.92
C ASP A 295 8.30 20.49 -13.46
N PHE A 296 9.27 19.65 -13.11
CA PHE A 296 9.36 19.09 -11.76
C PHE A 296 9.64 20.12 -10.68
N GLY A 297 10.25 21.26 -11.00
CA GLY A 297 10.43 22.36 -10.07
C GLY A 297 9.10 23.05 -9.74
N ARG A 298 8.27 23.30 -10.76
CA ARG A 298 6.90 23.82 -10.58
C ARG A 298 5.99 22.83 -9.89
N LEU A 299 6.08 21.55 -10.24
CA LEU A 299 5.32 20.48 -9.59
C LEU A 299 5.67 20.41 -8.09
N ARG A 300 6.96 20.42 -7.75
CA ARG A 300 7.41 20.45 -6.35
C ARG A 300 6.81 21.63 -5.60
N LYS A 301 6.82 22.83 -6.20
CA LYS A 301 6.22 24.02 -5.59
C LYS A 301 4.72 23.85 -5.39
N ALA A 302 3.98 23.39 -6.39
CA ALA A 302 2.53 23.16 -6.29
C ALA A 302 2.18 22.15 -5.19
N VAL A 303 2.92 21.04 -5.08
CA VAL A 303 2.76 20.05 -4.01
C VAL A 303 3.06 20.67 -2.64
N GLN A 304 4.15 21.44 -2.53
CA GLN A 304 4.52 22.10 -1.27
C GLN A 304 3.45 23.10 -0.81
N ASP A 305 2.89 23.89 -1.74
CA ASP A 305 1.84 24.85 -1.42
C ASP A 305 0.57 24.13 -0.95
N LYS A 306 0.22 23.01 -1.57
CA LYS A 306 -0.93 22.19 -1.16
C LYS A 306 -0.73 21.55 0.22
N VAL A 307 0.44 20.96 0.48
CA VAL A 307 0.79 20.41 1.78
C VAL A 307 0.76 21.47 2.86
N ARG A 308 1.30 22.66 2.57
CA ARG A 308 1.30 23.81 3.50
C ARG A 308 -0.13 24.24 3.83
N SER A 309 -0.96 24.41 2.81
CA SER A 309 -2.36 24.79 2.97
C SER A 309 -3.11 23.78 3.84
N GLN A 310 -2.92 22.48 3.58
CA GLN A 310 -3.59 21.42 4.34
C GLN A 310 -3.14 21.36 5.81
N ILE A 311 -1.84 21.47 6.07
CA ILE A 311 -1.30 21.34 7.44
C ILE A 311 -1.54 22.61 8.28
N LEU A 312 -1.50 23.79 7.68
CA LEU A 312 -1.68 25.07 8.37
C LEU A 312 -3.15 25.54 8.41
N GLY A 313 -4.05 24.86 7.69
CA GLY A 313 -5.47 25.23 7.64
C GLY A 313 -5.74 26.59 6.96
N ARG A 314 -4.93 26.96 5.98
CA ARG A 314 -5.00 28.25 5.27
C ARG A 314 -5.30 28.08 3.80
#